data_df668cbe642a4c3803b0c0701aa6a592
#
_entry.id   df668cbe642a4c3803b0c0701aa6a592
#
_cell.length_a   1.000
_cell.length_b   1.000
_cell.length_c   1.000
_cell.angle_alpha   90.00
_cell.angle_beta   90.00
_cell.angle_gamma   90.00
#
_symmetry.space_group_name_H-M   'P 1'
#
loop_
_entity.id
_entity.type
_entity.pdbx_description
1 polymer ?
#
loop_
_entity_poly.entity_id
_entity_poly.type
_entity_poly.pdbx_seq_one_letter_code
_entity_poly.pdbx_strand_id
1 'polypeptide(L)'
;MANMQIFATSRGRLLPQADALNEAGGTAYLLPAQERLAQYLMTGTLNGTFYATAQSQLDAILGLADELDAKYLAKAAIYARSRGHMKDAPALIAAVLTRKDAALAKIVFEQVVDNGKMLRNFVQILRSGQTGRKSLGTAPKRLVQRWLENASDRQLLNASVGQQPSLADVVKMVHPRPHDAMREALYGWLIGKTADETKLPEIIRDFERFKRGEGDMPDVDFRLLAGLPLTTEQWKQIARNAPWQMTRMNLNTFARHGVFDGELDGELDGLLATRLRDPEAIGRVRVYPYQLLVAYANAAAEVPAVIREALQDALETSLANVPELEGRTWV
;
A
#
# COMPACT_ATOMS: atom_id res chain seq x y z
N MET A 1 31.19 -10.45 -46.32
CA MET A 1 30.34 -9.53 -45.52
C MET A 1 29.04 -9.34 -46.32
N ALA A 2 27.89 -9.47 -45.71
CA ALA A 2 26.63 -9.17 -46.37
C ALA A 2 26.59 -7.68 -46.77
N ASN A 3 26.06 -7.38 -47.96
CA ASN A 3 25.94 -6.01 -48.42
C ASN A 3 24.91 -5.25 -47.53
N MET A 4 25.37 -4.45 -46.60
CA MET A 4 24.54 -3.72 -45.67
C MET A 4 23.50 -2.80 -46.34
N GLN A 5 23.74 -2.38 -47.59
CA GLN A 5 22.80 -1.52 -48.31
C GLN A 5 21.54 -2.27 -48.74
N ILE A 6 21.62 -3.58 -48.95
CA ILE A 6 20.44 -4.42 -49.29
C ILE A 6 19.49 -4.56 -48.11
N PHE A 7 20.01 -4.46 -46.88
CA PHE A 7 19.22 -4.62 -45.64
C PHE A 7 18.87 -3.26 -44.99
N ALA A 8 19.40 -2.14 -45.51
CA ALA A 8 19.16 -0.80 -44.94
C ALA A 8 17.68 -0.36 -45.02
N THR A 9 16.94 -0.85 -46.06
CA THR A 9 15.55 -0.47 -46.29
C THR A 9 14.55 -1.11 -45.31
N SER A 10 14.91 -2.18 -44.62
CA SER A 10 14.03 -2.78 -43.61
C SER A 10 14.08 -2.06 -42.27
N ARG A 11 15.17 -1.39 -41.90
CA ARG A 11 15.29 -0.66 -40.66
C ARG A 11 14.37 0.56 -40.58
N GLY A 12 14.28 1.35 -41.64
CA GLY A 12 13.49 2.59 -41.64
C GLY A 12 11.97 2.38 -41.71
N ARG A 13 11.49 1.15 -41.94
CA ARG A 13 10.06 0.84 -42.01
C ARG A 13 9.50 0.10 -40.77
N LEU A 14 10.38 -0.52 -39.99
CA LEU A 14 9.95 -1.40 -38.89
C LEU A 14 10.12 -0.73 -37.52
N LEU A 15 11.07 0.20 -37.39
CA LEU A 15 11.30 0.92 -36.13
C LEU A 15 11.50 2.41 -36.47
N PRO A 16 10.81 3.32 -35.79
CA PRO A 16 11.10 4.75 -35.88
C PRO A 16 12.56 5.02 -35.46
N GLN A 17 13.14 6.11 -35.96
CA GLN A 17 14.46 6.54 -35.46
C GLN A 17 14.35 6.92 -33.98
N ALA A 18 15.32 6.47 -33.18
CA ALA A 18 15.41 6.88 -31.80
C ALA A 18 15.67 8.39 -31.73
N ASP A 19 14.92 9.09 -30.89
CA ASP A 19 14.93 10.53 -30.71
C ASP A 19 15.42 10.94 -29.30
N ALA A 20 15.81 9.96 -28.48
CA ALA A 20 16.32 10.16 -27.13
C ALA A 20 17.43 9.15 -26.79
N LEU A 21 18.12 9.41 -25.70
CA LEU A 21 19.01 8.46 -25.03
C LEU A 21 18.41 8.12 -23.66
N ASN A 22 18.50 6.87 -23.25
CA ASN A 22 18.18 6.47 -21.89
C ASN A 22 19.31 6.84 -20.91
N GLU A 23 19.09 6.63 -19.61
CA GLU A 23 20.08 6.96 -18.57
C GLU A 23 21.40 6.20 -18.70
N ALA A 24 21.41 5.05 -19.41
CA ALA A 24 22.58 4.25 -19.70
C ALA A 24 23.28 4.66 -21.02
N GLY A 25 22.82 5.73 -21.69
CA GLY A 25 23.36 6.21 -22.97
C GLY A 25 22.90 5.37 -24.17
N GLY A 26 22.00 4.43 -24.01
CA GLY A 26 21.41 3.66 -25.10
C GLY A 26 20.31 4.43 -25.83
N THR A 27 20.08 4.08 -27.10
CA THR A 27 19.03 4.69 -27.92
C THR A 27 17.64 4.43 -27.34
N ALA A 28 16.82 5.47 -27.27
CA ALA A 28 15.48 5.44 -26.69
C ALA A 28 14.49 6.28 -27.52
N TYR A 29 13.20 6.19 -27.18
CA TYR A 29 12.14 6.96 -27.81
C TYR A 29 11.52 7.90 -26.78
N LEU A 30 11.30 9.16 -27.16
CA LEU A 30 10.65 10.15 -26.31
C LEU A 30 9.15 9.88 -26.32
N LEU A 31 8.60 9.50 -25.17
CA LEU A 31 7.16 9.36 -25.02
C LEU A 31 6.50 10.71 -24.75
N PRO A 32 5.27 10.95 -25.22
CA PRO A 32 4.48 12.12 -24.86
C PRO A 32 4.35 12.27 -23.34
N ALA A 33 4.16 13.49 -22.84
CA ALA A 33 4.09 13.78 -21.42
C ALA A 33 3.02 12.93 -20.69
N GLN A 34 1.87 12.67 -21.36
CA GLN A 34 0.81 11.81 -20.84
C GLN A 34 1.29 10.37 -20.58
N GLU A 35 1.98 9.79 -21.54
CA GLU A 35 2.47 8.41 -21.45
C GLU A 35 3.60 8.30 -20.42
N ARG A 36 4.49 9.28 -20.38
CA ARG A 36 5.55 9.36 -19.35
C ARG A 36 4.96 9.43 -17.96
N LEU A 37 3.95 10.31 -17.73
CA LEU A 37 3.29 10.37 -16.43
C LEU A 37 2.58 9.07 -16.10
N ALA A 38 1.88 8.45 -17.05
CA ALA A 38 1.22 7.17 -16.84
C ALA A 38 2.21 6.07 -16.40
N GLN A 39 3.40 6.01 -17.02
CA GLN A 39 4.46 5.09 -16.59
C GLN A 39 4.88 5.36 -15.15
N TYR A 40 5.22 6.61 -14.79
CA TYR A 40 5.59 6.94 -13.41
C TYR A 40 4.49 6.60 -12.40
N LEU A 41 3.22 6.84 -12.73
CA LEU A 41 2.11 6.54 -11.84
C LEU A 41 1.87 5.05 -11.66
N MET A 42 2.20 4.21 -12.65
CA MET A 42 1.95 2.78 -12.64
C MET A 42 3.17 1.95 -12.20
N THR A 43 4.38 2.49 -12.29
CA THR A 43 5.62 1.76 -11.98
C THR A 43 6.48 2.45 -10.94
N GLY A 44 6.36 3.77 -10.77
CA GLY A 44 7.13 4.56 -9.82
C GLY A 44 6.76 4.27 -8.37
N THR A 45 7.76 4.17 -7.51
CA THR A 45 7.58 3.87 -6.09
C THR A 45 7.77 5.07 -5.17
N LEU A 46 8.24 6.22 -5.68
CA LEU A 46 8.75 7.37 -4.91
C LEU A 46 9.80 6.97 -3.85
N ASN A 47 10.48 5.84 -4.09
CA ASN A 47 11.64 5.38 -3.35
C ASN A 47 12.85 5.34 -4.27
N GLY A 48 14.06 5.28 -3.72
CA GLY A 48 15.25 5.04 -4.52
C GLY A 48 15.19 3.68 -5.20
N THR A 49 15.49 3.64 -6.50
CA THR A 49 15.63 2.42 -7.30
C THR A 49 17.07 2.31 -7.80
N PHE A 50 17.41 1.21 -8.46
CA PHE A 50 18.73 1.04 -9.05
C PHE A 50 19.04 2.14 -10.11
N TYR A 51 18.00 2.60 -10.82
CA TYR A 51 18.14 3.53 -11.96
C TYR A 51 17.82 4.99 -11.64
N ALA A 52 17.08 5.27 -10.55
CA ALA A 52 16.63 6.61 -10.23
C ALA A 52 16.51 6.82 -8.72
N THR A 53 16.85 8.02 -8.26
CA THR A 53 16.63 8.42 -6.87
C THR A 53 15.16 8.74 -6.62
N ALA A 54 14.72 8.66 -5.36
CA ALA A 54 13.38 9.09 -4.98
C ALA A 54 13.10 10.55 -5.38
N GLN A 55 14.10 11.42 -5.25
CA GLN A 55 13.98 12.85 -5.61
C GLN A 55 13.81 13.03 -7.11
N SER A 56 14.63 12.36 -7.94
CA SER A 56 14.51 12.47 -9.40
C SER A 56 13.16 11.98 -9.93
N GLN A 57 12.61 10.92 -9.35
CA GLN A 57 11.25 10.45 -9.68
C GLN A 57 10.19 11.48 -9.27
N LEU A 58 10.30 12.06 -8.09
CA LEU A 58 9.39 13.10 -7.61
C LEU A 58 9.41 14.33 -8.52
N ASP A 59 10.60 14.81 -8.86
CA ASP A 59 10.79 16.00 -9.71
C ASP A 59 10.23 15.76 -11.12
N ALA A 60 10.44 14.56 -11.68
CA ALA A 60 9.88 14.18 -12.97
C ALA A 60 8.33 14.16 -12.94
N ILE A 61 7.73 13.56 -11.91
CA ILE A 61 6.25 13.54 -11.75
C ILE A 61 5.70 14.95 -11.60
N LEU A 62 6.34 15.79 -10.79
CA LEU A 62 5.89 17.18 -10.58
C LEU A 62 6.01 18.02 -11.85
N GLY A 63 7.12 17.91 -12.58
CA GLY A 63 7.31 18.59 -13.86
C GLY A 63 6.24 18.19 -14.88
N LEU A 64 6.00 16.90 -15.07
CA LEU A 64 4.95 16.38 -15.95
C LEU A 64 3.54 16.81 -15.48
N ALA A 65 3.32 16.83 -14.17
CA ALA A 65 2.04 17.26 -13.62
C ALA A 65 1.81 18.78 -13.81
N ASP A 66 2.85 19.59 -13.93
CA ASP A 66 2.71 21.03 -14.23
C ASP A 66 2.37 21.26 -15.72
N GLU A 67 2.89 20.46 -16.64
CA GLU A 67 2.58 20.53 -18.09
C GLU A 67 1.16 20.06 -18.42
N LEU A 68 0.66 19.05 -17.74
CA LEU A 68 -0.56 18.36 -18.10
C LEU A 68 -1.82 19.01 -17.52
N ASP A 69 -2.94 18.84 -18.22
CA ASP A 69 -4.22 19.33 -17.77
C ASP A 69 -4.77 18.57 -16.53
N ALA A 70 -5.57 19.27 -15.73
CA ALA A 70 -6.07 18.72 -14.49
C ALA A 70 -7.01 17.52 -14.67
N LYS A 71 -7.73 17.41 -15.80
CA LYS A 71 -8.64 16.28 -16.07
C LYS A 71 -7.86 15.02 -16.37
N TYR A 72 -6.75 15.14 -17.15
CA TYR A 72 -5.86 14.02 -17.39
C TYR A 72 -5.24 13.53 -16.08
N LEU A 73 -4.70 14.45 -15.27
CA LEU A 73 -4.13 14.12 -13.96
C LEU A 73 -5.12 13.38 -13.06
N ALA A 74 -6.37 13.84 -13.02
CA ALA A 74 -7.41 13.22 -12.22
C ALA A 74 -7.70 11.77 -12.68
N LYS A 75 -7.87 11.55 -13.99
CA LYS A 75 -8.11 10.22 -14.56
C LYS A 75 -6.94 9.29 -14.32
N ALA A 76 -5.72 9.76 -14.55
CA ALA A 76 -4.50 8.98 -14.38
C ALA A 76 -4.29 8.55 -12.91
N ALA A 77 -4.52 9.44 -11.95
CA ALA A 77 -4.41 9.13 -10.52
C ALA A 77 -5.46 8.10 -10.07
N ILE A 78 -6.72 8.25 -10.50
CA ILE A 78 -7.79 7.31 -10.19
C ILE A 78 -7.49 5.95 -10.81
N TYR A 79 -7.04 5.90 -12.06
CA TYR A 79 -6.67 4.67 -12.74
C TYR A 79 -5.50 3.96 -12.04
N ALA A 80 -4.44 4.70 -11.72
CA ALA A 80 -3.28 4.15 -11.02
C ALA A 80 -3.65 3.60 -9.63
N ARG A 81 -4.62 4.22 -8.92
CA ARG A 81 -5.13 3.70 -7.66
C ARG A 81 -6.00 2.47 -7.84
N SER A 82 -6.99 2.53 -8.73
CA SER A 82 -8.03 1.50 -8.87
C SER A 82 -7.56 0.27 -9.63
N ARG A 83 -6.73 0.44 -10.65
CA ARG A 83 -6.23 -0.63 -11.52
C ARG A 83 -4.78 -1.01 -11.23
N GLY A 84 -3.94 -0.03 -10.95
CA GLY A 84 -2.54 -0.24 -10.59
C GLY A 84 -2.29 -0.53 -9.11
N HIS A 85 -3.29 -0.34 -8.24
CA HIS A 85 -3.17 -0.49 -6.78
C HIS A 85 -2.05 0.36 -6.16
N MET A 86 -1.62 1.40 -6.89
CA MET A 86 -0.58 2.31 -6.47
C MET A 86 -1.05 3.17 -5.28
N LYS A 87 -0.10 3.64 -4.47
CA LYS A 87 -0.41 4.37 -3.23
C LYS A 87 0.14 5.78 -3.26
N ASP A 88 1.45 5.93 -3.33
CA ASP A 88 2.12 7.22 -3.09
C ASP A 88 1.97 8.17 -4.29
N ALA A 89 2.17 7.70 -5.51
CA ALA A 89 2.05 8.52 -6.72
C ALA A 89 0.62 9.06 -6.95
N PRO A 90 -0.48 8.27 -6.81
CA PRO A 90 -1.83 8.82 -6.85
C PRO A 90 -2.13 9.86 -5.77
N ALA A 91 -1.60 9.66 -4.54
CA ALA A 91 -1.75 10.63 -3.45
C ALA A 91 -1.01 11.93 -3.75
N LEU A 92 0.17 11.85 -4.38
CA LEU A 92 0.91 13.02 -4.86
C LEU A 92 0.10 13.83 -5.88
N ILE A 93 -0.48 13.17 -6.87
CA ILE A 93 -1.33 13.85 -7.87
C ILE A 93 -2.58 14.46 -7.21
N ALA A 94 -3.22 13.77 -6.26
CA ALA A 94 -4.32 14.34 -5.49
C ALA A 94 -3.89 15.63 -4.76
N ALA A 95 -2.69 15.66 -4.21
CA ALA A 95 -2.13 16.86 -3.56
C ALA A 95 -1.82 17.98 -4.56
N VAL A 96 -1.25 17.67 -5.72
CA VAL A 96 -1.01 18.64 -6.82
C VAL A 96 -2.32 19.28 -7.29
N LEU A 97 -3.37 18.46 -7.48
CA LEU A 97 -4.68 18.95 -7.90
C LEU A 97 -5.31 19.94 -6.93
N THR A 98 -4.98 19.90 -5.63
CA THR A 98 -5.49 20.93 -4.69
C THR A 98 -5.09 22.35 -5.05
N ARG A 99 -4.04 22.53 -5.87
CA ARG A 99 -3.57 23.81 -6.37
C ARG A 99 -4.12 24.11 -7.77
N LYS A 100 -4.25 23.09 -8.63
CA LYS A 100 -4.67 23.25 -10.03
C LYS A 100 -6.19 23.33 -10.20
N ASP A 101 -6.93 22.46 -9.53
CA ASP A 101 -8.40 22.38 -9.64
C ASP A 101 -8.99 21.75 -8.37
N ALA A 102 -9.59 22.57 -7.54
CA ALA A 102 -10.14 22.14 -6.25
C ALA A 102 -11.33 21.18 -6.39
N ALA A 103 -12.11 21.24 -7.47
CA ALA A 103 -13.24 20.35 -7.71
C ALA A 103 -12.75 18.96 -8.08
N LEU A 104 -11.79 18.86 -9.00
CA LEU A 104 -11.16 17.60 -9.36
C LEU A 104 -10.35 17.02 -8.21
N ALA A 105 -9.66 17.85 -7.43
CA ALA A 105 -8.95 17.42 -6.23
C ALA A 105 -9.87 16.70 -5.25
N LYS A 106 -11.10 17.20 -5.06
CA LYS A 106 -12.09 16.54 -4.20
C LYS A 106 -12.47 15.15 -4.74
N ILE A 107 -12.79 15.05 -6.03
CA ILE A 107 -13.18 13.77 -6.67
C ILE A 107 -12.04 12.77 -6.56
N VAL A 108 -10.81 13.18 -6.87
CA VAL A 108 -9.63 12.31 -6.81
C VAL A 108 -9.34 11.90 -5.37
N PHE A 109 -9.41 12.83 -4.41
CA PHE A 109 -9.20 12.51 -3.01
C PHE A 109 -10.17 11.42 -2.51
N GLU A 110 -11.45 11.53 -2.81
CA GLU A 110 -12.48 10.57 -2.38
C GLU A 110 -12.25 9.16 -2.96
N GLN A 111 -11.63 9.04 -4.13
CA GLN A 111 -11.36 7.75 -4.78
C GLN A 111 -9.95 7.19 -4.51
N VAL A 112 -8.98 8.04 -4.23
CA VAL A 112 -7.58 7.65 -4.01
C VAL A 112 -7.27 7.46 -2.54
N VAL A 113 -7.84 8.30 -1.65
CA VAL A 113 -7.57 8.26 -0.20
C VAL A 113 -8.61 7.39 0.50
N ASP A 114 -8.50 6.11 0.33
CA ASP A 114 -9.47 5.09 0.78
C ASP A 114 -9.15 4.49 2.15
N ASN A 115 -8.01 4.81 2.74
CA ASN A 115 -7.60 4.30 4.05
C ASN A 115 -6.71 5.28 4.81
N GLY A 116 -6.51 5.03 6.11
CA GLY A 116 -5.76 5.92 7.00
C GLY A 116 -4.29 6.11 6.62
N LYS A 117 -3.64 5.12 6.00
CA LYS A 117 -2.28 5.28 5.48
C LYS A 117 -2.25 6.30 4.35
N MET A 118 -3.19 6.18 3.40
CA MET A 118 -3.31 7.13 2.29
C MET A 118 -3.65 8.53 2.77
N LEU A 119 -4.50 8.65 3.81
CA LEU A 119 -4.81 9.95 4.43
C LEU A 119 -3.54 10.61 4.98
N ARG A 120 -2.75 9.87 5.75
CA ARG A 120 -1.50 10.40 6.33
C ARG A 120 -0.49 10.75 5.26
N ASN A 121 -0.31 9.91 4.23
CA ASN A 121 0.56 10.21 3.09
C ASN A 121 0.13 11.50 2.39
N PHE A 122 -1.15 11.68 2.13
CA PHE A 122 -1.67 12.90 1.53
C PHE A 122 -1.37 14.14 2.37
N VAL A 123 -1.58 14.08 3.69
CA VAL A 123 -1.26 15.18 4.61
C VAL A 123 0.23 15.46 4.65
N GLN A 124 1.07 14.42 4.68
CA GLN A 124 2.53 14.55 4.66
C GLN A 124 3.01 15.21 3.37
N ILE A 125 2.53 14.74 2.23
CA ILE A 125 2.87 15.30 0.90
C ILE A 125 2.51 16.78 0.84
N LEU A 126 1.31 17.18 1.26
CA LEU A 126 0.91 18.59 1.27
C LEU A 126 1.82 19.45 2.17
N ARG A 127 2.23 18.93 3.32
CA ARG A 127 3.07 19.65 4.28
C ARG A 127 4.54 19.67 3.92
N SER A 128 4.99 18.79 3.06
CA SER A 128 6.40 18.72 2.64
C SER A 128 6.87 19.97 1.89
N GLY A 129 5.95 20.73 1.31
CA GLY A 129 6.27 21.88 0.46
C GLY A 129 6.51 21.52 -1.00
N GLN A 130 6.72 20.25 -1.32
CA GLN A 130 7.07 19.76 -2.68
C GLN A 130 5.99 20.08 -3.72
N THR A 131 4.72 20.11 -3.31
CA THR A 131 3.60 20.46 -4.21
C THR A 131 3.34 21.97 -4.29
N GLY A 132 4.27 22.82 -3.80
CA GLY A 132 4.13 24.27 -3.77
C GLY A 132 3.24 24.79 -2.62
N ARG A 133 2.84 23.92 -1.68
CA ARG A 133 2.13 24.29 -0.44
C ARG A 133 2.98 23.90 0.78
N LYS A 134 3.03 24.80 1.77
CA LYS A 134 3.68 24.52 3.08
C LYS A 134 2.66 24.24 4.20
N SER A 135 1.36 24.40 3.91
CA SER A 135 0.27 24.16 4.85
C SER A 135 -0.90 23.49 4.12
N LEU A 136 -1.79 22.84 4.88
CA LEU A 136 -2.97 22.21 4.32
C LEU A 136 -3.85 23.20 3.56
N GLY A 137 -4.04 24.43 4.08
CA GLY A 137 -5.02 25.36 3.56
C GLY A 137 -6.47 24.89 3.81
N THR A 138 -7.46 25.74 3.49
CA THR A 138 -8.86 25.48 3.86
C THR A 138 -9.47 24.31 3.11
N ALA A 139 -9.27 24.21 1.79
CA ALA A 139 -9.93 23.18 0.98
C ALA A 139 -9.40 21.77 1.29
N PRO A 140 -8.08 21.48 1.29
CA PRO A 140 -7.56 20.17 1.71
C PRO A 140 -7.88 19.83 3.17
N LYS A 141 -7.86 20.83 4.07
CA LYS A 141 -8.27 20.62 5.46
C LYS A 141 -9.69 20.05 5.57
N ARG A 142 -10.64 20.63 4.79
CA ARG A 142 -12.03 20.14 4.75
C ARG A 142 -12.14 18.72 4.19
N LEU A 143 -11.31 18.35 3.20
CA LEU A 143 -11.29 16.98 2.68
C LEU A 143 -10.87 15.98 3.76
N VAL A 144 -9.80 16.29 4.48
CA VAL A 144 -9.30 15.44 5.59
C VAL A 144 -10.32 15.37 6.74
N GLN A 145 -10.95 16.50 7.11
CA GLN A 145 -12.02 16.53 8.13
C GLN A 145 -13.15 15.59 7.74
N ARG A 146 -13.65 15.70 6.50
CA ARG A 146 -14.74 14.84 5.99
C ARG A 146 -14.36 13.36 6.01
N TRP A 147 -13.12 13.04 5.63
CA TRP A 147 -12.67 11.65 5.70
C TRP A 147 -12.72 11.13 7.14
N LEU A 148 -12.21 11.90 8.11
CA LEU A 148 -12.24 11.54 9.54
C LEU A 148 -13.67 11.43 10.08
N GLU A 149 -14.58 12.31 9.65
CA GLU A 149 -15.99 12.32 10.08
C GLU A 149 -16.75 11.09 9.54
N ASN A 150 -16.44 10.66 8.30
CA ASN A 150 -17.12 9.55 7.63
C ASN A 150 -16.48 8.17 7.91
N ALA A 151 -15.26 8.12 8.41
CA ALA A 151 -14.57 6.87 8.69
C ALA A 151 -15.26 6.12 9.84
N SER A 152 -15.39 4.79 9.70
CA SER A 152 -15.87 3.94 10.78
C SER A 152 -14.87 3.91 11.95
N ASP A 153 -15.34 3.51 13.14
CA ASP A 153 -14.49 3.40 14.33
C ASP A 153 -13.34 2.42 14.09
N ARG A 154 -13.61 1.29 13.42
CA ARG A 154 -12.59 0.31 13.00
C ARG A 154 -11.56 0.94 12.04
N GLN A 155 -12.00 1.75 11.08
CA GLN A 155 -11.07 2.45 10.18
C GLN A 155 -10.19 3.45 10.93
N LEU A 156 -10.73 4.18 11.89
CA LEU A 156 -9.97 5.12 12.72
C LEU A 156 -8.99 4.38 13.65
N LEU A 157 -9.41 3.27 14.26
CA LEU A 157 -8.54 2.42 15.06
C LEU A 157 -7.37 1.88 14.21
N ASN A 158 -7.65 1.32 13.03
CA ASN A 158 -6.61 0.82 12.12
C ASN A 158 -5.69 1.94 11.61
N ALA A 159 -6.23 3.15 11.42
CA ALA A 159 -5.46 4.32 11.01
C ALA A 159 -4.57 4.89 12.13
N SER A 160 -4.83 4.55 13.40
CA SER A 160 -4.00 5.00 14.52
C SER A 160 -2.59 4.41 14.49
N VAL A 161 -2.41 3.27 13.80
CA VAL A 161 -1.09 2.65 13.60
C VAL A 161 -0.28 3.44 12.59
N GLY A 162 0.90 3.88 12.99
CA GLY A 162 1.89 4.53 12.12
C GLY A 162 2.19 5.96 12.53
N GLN A 163 3.36 6.43 12.09
CA GLN A 163 3.94 7.72 12.43
C GLN A 163 4.24 8.53 11.17
N GLN A 164 4.53 9.82 11.34
CA GLN A 164 5.04 10.75 10.32
C GLN A 164 4.08 11.04 9.16
N PRO A 165 2.93 11.68 9.38
CA PRO A 165 2.35 12.05 10.68
C PRO A 165 1.59 10.87 11.29
N SER A 166 1.40 10.87 12.60
CA SER A 166 0.43 9.99 13.26
C SER A 166 -0.99 10.45 12.96
N LEU A 167 -1.98 9.57 13.16
CA LEU A 167 -3.39 10.01 13.05
C LEU A 167 -3.73 11.08 14.10
N ALA A 168 -3.12 10.99 15.29
CA ALA A 168 -3.23 12.02 16.32
C ALA A 168 -2.78 13.39 15.82
N ASP A 169 -1.65 13.46 15.10
CA ASP A 169 -1.17 14.71 14.52
C ASP A 169 -2.15 15.24 13.47
N VAL A 170 -2.71 14.37 12.63
CA VAL A 170 -3.71 14.75 11.64
C VAL A 170 -4.95 15.35 12.33
N VAL A 171 -5.49 14.66 13.35
CA VAL A 171 -6.65 15.16 14.13
C VAL A 171 -6.35 16.52 14.74
N LYS A 172 -5.17 16.68 15.37
CA LYS A 172 -4.74 17.96 15.96
C LYS A 172 -4.56 19.08 14.92
N MET A 173 -4.19 18.76 13.68
CA MET A 173 -4.04 19.76 12.61
C MET A 173 -5.37 20.20 12.01
N VAL A 174 -6.29 19.26 11.82
CA VAL A 174 -7.51 19.57 11.06
C VAL A 174 -8.71 19.92 11.95
N HIS A 175 -8.69 19.49 13.23
CA HIS A 175 -9.78 19.70 14.18
C HIS A 175 -11.13 19.25 13.61
N PRO A 176 -11.34 17.94 13.35
CA PRO A 176 -12.60 17.42 12.84
C PRO A 176 -13.71 17.71 13.88
N ARG A 177 -14.94 17.90 13.40
CA ARG A 177 -16.08 18.11 14.27
C ARG A 177 -16.71 16.77 14.63
N PRO A 178 -16.77 16.38 15.90
CA PRO A 178 -17.50 15.16 16.28
C PRO A 178 -18.99 15.37 16.05
N HIS A 179 -19.68 14.35 15.54
CA HIS A 179 -21.11 14.38 15.32
C HIS A 179 -21.91 13.92 16.56
N ASP A 180 -21.24 13.23 17.50
CA ASP A 180 -21.79 12.77 18.77
C ASP A 180 -20.72 12.65 19.86
N ALA A 181 -21.16 12.34 21.09
CA ALA A 181 -20.27 12.18 22.25
C ALA A 181 -19.30 10.98 22.10
N MET A 182 -19.69 9.92 21.40
CA MET A 182 -18.85 8.75 21.15
C MET A 182 -17.68 9.12 20.21
N ARG A 183 -17.96 9.87 19.15
CA ARG A 183 -16.94 10.37 18.22
C ARG A 183 -16.01 11.39 18.88
N GLU A 184 -16.52 12.21 19.79
CA GLU A 184 -15.71 13.12 20.59
C GLU A 184 -14.75 12.36 21.49
N ALA A 185 -15.24 11.34 22.21
CA ALA A 185 -14.42 10.49 23.05
C ALA A 185 -13.33 9.75 22.23
N LEU A 186 -13.68 9.24 21.04
CA LEU A 186 -12.76 8.58 20.15
C LEU A 186 -11.64 9.52 19.66
N TYR A 187 -11.97 10.76 19.25
CA TYR A 187 -10.94 11.74 18.91
C TYR A 187 -10.08 12.11 20.12
N GLY A 188 -10.68 12.21 21.31
CA GLY A 188 -9.95 12.39 22.57
C GLY A 188 -8.94 11.28 22.81
N TRP A 189 -9.37 10.03 22.68
CA TRP A 189 -8.52 8.85 22.79
C TRP A 189 -7.37 8.87 21.75
N LEU A 190 -7.65 9.15 20.48
CA LEU A 190 -6.64 9.22 19.43
C LEU A 190 -5.54 10.23 19.72
N ILE A 191 -5.86 11.38 20.33
CA ILE A 191 -4.88 12.43 20.64
C ILE A 191 -4.24 12.27 22.03
N GLY A 192 -4.50 11.18 22.73
CA GLY A 192 -3.92 10.85 24.02
C GLY A 192 -4.53 11.64 25.20
N LYS A 193 -5.75 12.16 25.07
CA LYS A 193 -6.51 12.69 26.19
C LYS A 193 -7.17 11.54 26.94
N THR A 194 -7.28 11.67 28.27
CA THR A 194 -8.07 10.73 29.07
C THR A 194 -9.52 10.84 28.63
N ALA A 195 -10.03 9.79 28.02
CA ALA A 195 -11.43 9.70 27.61
C ALA A 195 -12.23 8.93 28.68
N ASP A 196 -13.50 9.28 28.84
CA ASP A 196 -14.45 8.46 29.57
C ASP A 196 -14.64 7.15 28.76
N GLU A 197 -14.11 6.03 29.28
CA GLU A 197 -14.14 4.74 28.59
C GLU A 197 -15.58 4.29 28.27
N THR A 198 -16.55 4.71 29.06
CA THR A 198 -17.97 4.35 28.83
C THR A 198 -18.53 4.96 27.55
N LYS A 199 -17.91 6.05 27.06
CA LYS A 199 -18.28 6.75 25.81
C LYS A 199 -17.49 6.31 24.61
N LEU A 200 -16.43 5.49 24.79
CA LEU A 200 -15.67 4.98 23.67
C LEU A 200 -16.46 3.93 22.87
N PRO A 201 -16.24 3.83 21.55
CA PRO A 201 -16.74 2.71 20.77
C PRO A 201 -16.32 1.36 21.36
N GLU A 202 -17.18 0.34 21.25
CA GLU A 202 -16.97 -1.00 21.80
C GLU A 202 -15.61 -1.57 21.40
N ILE A 203 -15.26 -1.53 20.10
CA ILE A 203 -13.98 -2.04 19.59
C ILE A 203 -12.76 -1.38 20.25
N ILE A 204 -12.86 -0.10 20.64
CA ILE A 204 -11.78 0.63 21.32
C ILE A 204 -11.72 0.20 22.78
N ARG A 205 -12.86 0.07 23.44
CA ARG A 205 -12.94 -0.41 24.84
C ARG A 205 -12.36 -1.80 24.98
N ASP A 206 -12.73 -2.72 24.07
CA ASP A 206 -12.23 -4.08 24.09
C ASP A 206 -10.73 -4.13 23.83
N PHE A 207 -10.23 -3.32 22.91
CA PHE A 207 -8.78 -3.18 22.68
C PHE A 207 -8.04 -2.64 23.91
N GLU A 208 -8.55 -1.61 24.56
CA GLU A 208 -7.92 -1.04 25.77
C GLU A 208 -7.98 -2.02 26.96
N ARG A 209 -9.10 -2.75 27.14
CA ARG A 209 -9.21 -3.81 28.13
C ARG A 209 -8.20 -4.93 27.88
N PHE A 210 -8.11 -5.40 26.64
CA PHE A 210 -7.15 -6.42 26.26
C PHE A 210 -5.69 -5.97 26.53
N LYS A 211 -5.34 -4.73 26.26
CA LYS A 211 -4.02 -4.16 26.60
C LYS A 211 -3.68 -4.21 28.09
N ARG A 212 -4.69 -4.14 28.96
CA ARG A 212 -4.54 -4.29 30.42
C ARG A 212 -4.52 -5.73 30.90
N GLY A 213 -4.65 -6.70 29.99
CA GLY A 213 -4.78 -8.10 30.33
C GLY A 213 -6.20 -8.51 30.78
N GLU A 214 -7.20 -7.71 30.44
CA GLU A 214 -8.60 -7.94 30.77
C GLU A 214 -9.38 -8.37 29.52
N GLY A 215 -10.10 -9.48 29.60
CA GLY A 215 -10.95 -9.95 28.52
C GLY A 215 -10.22 -10.66 27.37
N ASP A 216 -10.99 -11.04 26.36
CA ASP A 216 -10.52 -11.77 25.19
C ASP A 216 -9.82 -10.89 24.17
N MET A 217 -9.04 -11.51 23.29
CA MET A 217 -8.37 -10.81 22.20
C MET A 217 -9.41 -10.25 21.21
N PRO A 218 -9.44 -8.91 21.01
CA PRO A 218 -10.42 -8.31 20.11
C PRO A 218 -10.10 -8.58 18.64
N ASP A 219 -11.12 -8.56 17.78
CA ASP A 219 -10.98 -8.62 16.34
C ASP A 219 -10.52 -7.26 15.77
N VAL A 220 -9.21 -7.01 15.84
CA VAL A 220 -8.58 -5.79 15.35
C VAL A 220 -7.43 -6.10 14.40
N ASP A 221 -6.92 -5.07 13.71
CA ASP A 221 -5.79 -5.24 12.81
C ASP A 221 -4.56 -5.79 13.56
N PHE A 222 -3.93 -6.80 12.99
CA PHE A 222 -2.74 -7.46 13.54
C PHE A 222 -1.65 -6.46 13.99
N ARG A 223 -1.48 -5.36 13.27
CA ARG A 223 -0.49 -4.33 13.62
C ARG A 223 -0.72 -3.66 14.96
N LEU A 224 -1.95 -3.67 15.44
CA LEU A 224 -2.30 -3.19 16.79
C LEU A 224 -1.90 -4.21 17.87
N LEU A 225 -2.02 -5.49 17.56
CA LEU A 225 -1.71 -6.59 18.46
C LEU A 225 -0.21 -6.90 18.51
N ALA A 226 0.49 -6.81 17.39
CA ALA A 226 1.89 -7.23 17.26
C ALA A 226 2.88 -6.47 18.17
N GLY A 227 2.50 -5.31 18.68
CA GLY A 227 3.29 -4.52 19.65
C GLY A 227 3.00 -4.86 21.12
N LEU A 228 2.08 -5.80 21.39
CA LEU A 228 1.69 -6.19 22.75
C LEU A 228 2.41 -7.47 23.19
N PRO A 229 2.58 -7.70 24.51
CA PRO A 229 3.18 -8.92 25.05
C PRO A 229 2.15 -10.07 24.98
N LEU A 230 2.01 -10.69 23.78
CA LEU A 230 1.08 -11.77 23.53
C LEU A 230 1.64 -13.12 23.97
N THR A 231 0.77 -13.99 24.49
CA THR A 231 1.10 -15.38 24.77
C THR A 231 1.18 -16.20 23.47
N THR A 232 1.82 -17.38 23.53
CA THR A 232 1.85 -18.33 22.40
C THR A 232 0.45 -18.70 21.90
N GLU A 233 -0.51 -18.92 22.82
CA GLU A 233 -1.89 -19.24 22.44
C GLU A 233 -2.58 -18.08 21.70
N GLN A 234 -2.31 -16.84 22.10
CA GLN A 234 -2.82 -15.66 21.39
C GLN A 234 -2.17 -15.54 20.00
N TRP A 235 -0.89 -15.87 19.84
CA TRP A 235 -0.22 -15.95 18.55
C TRP A 235 -0.80 -17.08 17.66
N LYS A 236 -1.12 -18.24 18.24
CA LYS A 236 -1.82 -19.32 17.53
C LYS A 236 -3.21 -18.87 17.06
N GLN A 237 -3.96 -18.15 17.89
CA GLN A 237 -5.26 -17.58 17.50
C GLN A 237 -5.12 -16.56 16.36
N ILE A 238 -4.10 -15.72 16.40
CA ILE A 238 -3.78 -14.79 15.31
C ILE A 238 -3.48 -15.57 14.03
N ALA A 239 -2.66 -16.61 14.10
CA ALA A 239 -2.31 -17.43 12.94
C ALA A 239 -3.55 -18.13 12.35
N ARG A 240 -4.44 -18.67 13.20
CA ARG A 240 -5.72 -19.28 12.76
C ARG A 240 -6.59 -18.30 11.96
N ASN A 241 -6.62 -17.03 12.36
CA ASN A 241 -7.49 -16.02 11.77
C ASN A 241 -6.81 -15.15 10.71
N ALA A 242 -5.50 -15.31 10.50
CA ALA A 242 -4.72 -14.51 9.56
C ALA A 242 -5.22 -14.66 8.13
N PRO A 243 -5.44 -13.58 7.37
CA PRO A 243 -5.69 -13.70 5.94
C PRO A 243 -4.42 -14.19 5.21
N TRP A 244 -4.57 -14.67 3.98
CA TRP A 244 -3.52 -15.29 3.17
C TRP A 244 -2.20 -14.50 3.16
N GLN A 245 -2.26 -13.23 2.81
CA GLN A 245 -1.08 -12.37 2.72
C GLN A 245 -0.38 -12.19 4.08
N MET A 246 -1.15 -12.07 5.14
CA MET A 246 -0.61 -11.98 6.50
C MET A 246 0.07 -13.28 6.91
N THR A 247 -0.55 -14.44 6.62
CA THR A 247 0.05 -15.76 6.87
C THR A 247 1.42 -15.84 6.21
N ARG A 248 1.50 -15.60 4.89
CA ARG A 248 2.77 -15.66 4.14
C ARG A 248 3.86 -14.74 4.71
N MET A 249 3.48 -13.50 5.09
CA MET A 249 4.45 -12.50 5.54
C MET A 249 4.93 -12.69 6.98
N ASN A 250 4.23 -13.49 7.78
CA ASN A 250 4.51 -13.61 9.21
C ASN A 250 4.95 -15.01 9.67
N LEU A 251 5.29 -15.91 8.76
CA LEU A 251 5.72 -17.28 9.11
C LEU A 251 6.87 -17.28 10.12
N ASN A 252 7.91 -16.46 9.90
CA ASN A 252 9.04 -16.35 10.82
C ASN A 252 8.66 -15.67 12.15
N THR A 253 7.65 -14.79 12.14
CA THR A 253 7.12 -14.20 13.37
C THR A 253 6.36 -15.26 14.16
N PHE A 254 5.54 -16.05 13.50
CA PHE A 254 4.83 -17.17 14.12
C PHE A 254 5.81 -18.20 14.70
N ALA A 255 6.84 -18.58 13.96
CA ALA A 255 7.90 -19.47 14.44
C ALA A 255 8.56 -18.91 15.71
N ARG A 256 8.97 -17.63 15.70
CA ARG A 256 9.62 -16.97 16.84
C ARG A 256 8.76 -16.96 18.10
N HIS A 257 7.44 -16.93 17.96
CA HIS A 257 6.49 -16.92 19.07
C HIS A 257 5.94 -18.31 19.41
N GLY A 258 6.60 -19.39 18.93
CA GLY A 258 6.26 -20.76 19.30
C GLY A 258 4.94 -21.26 18.73
N VAL A 259 4.44 -20.67 17.65
CA VAL A 259 3.17 -21.08 17.04
C VAL A 259 3.24 -22.51 16.51
N PHE A 260 4.40 -22.94 16.08
CA PHE A 260 4.67 -24.26 15.52
C PHE A 260 5.28 -25.24 16.54
N ASP A 261 5.42 -24.82 17.81
CA ASP A 261 5.99 -25.67 18.86
C ASP A 261 4.87 -26.53 19.48
N GLY A 262 4.96 -27.86 19.33
CA GLY A 262 4.08 -28.83 19.99
C GLY A 262 3.62 -29.96 19.08
N GLU A 263 3.56 -31.16 19.61
CA GLU A 263 3.11 -32.38 18.90
C GLU A 263 1.61 -32.36 18.51
N LEU A 264 0.81 -31.47 19.10
CA LEU A 264 -0.64 -31.35 18.87
C LEU A 264 -1.01 -30.33 17.78
N ASP A 265 -0.05 -29.61 17.23
CA ASP A 265 -0.31 -28.48 16.33
C ASP A 265 -0.31 -28.83 14.83
N GLY A 266 -0.24 -30.10 14.46
CA GLY A 266 -0.37 -30.55 13.06
C GLY A 266 -1.65 -30.07 12.38
N GLU A 267 -2.72 -29.80 13.16
CA GLU A 267 -3.97 -29.24 12.66
C GLU A 267 -3.79 -27.77 12.22
N LEU A 268 -3.08 -26.96 13.03
CA LEU A 268 -2.81 -25.57 12.69
C LEU A 268 -1.88 -25.44 11.48
N ASP A 269 -0.81 -26.26 11.44
CA ASP A 269 0.11 -26.31 10.32
C ASP A 269 -0.60 -26.70 9.02
N GLY A 270 -1.47 -27.73 9.08
CA GLY A 270 -2.32 -28.16 7.97
C GLY A 270 -3.27 -27.05 7.51
N LEU A 271 -3.88 -26.32 8.43
CA LEU A 271 -4.76 -25.17 8.14
C LEU A 271 -4.00 -24.05 7.41
N LEU A 272 -2.81 -23.70 7.90
CA LEU A 272 -1.97 -22.68 7.29
C LEU A 272 -1.46 -23.10 5.91
N ALA A 273 -1.06 -24.36 5.77
CA ALA A 273 -0.63 -24.92 4.49
C ALA A 273 -1.77 -24.94 3.47
N THR A 274 -2.97 -25.37 3.88
CA THR A 274 -4.16 -25.32 3.02
C THR A 274 -4.51 -23.90 2.58
N ARG A 275 -4.44 -22.94 3.51
CA ARG A 275 -4.65 -21.51 3.20
C ARG A 275 -3.63 -21.00 2.18
N LEU A 276 -2.37 -21.36 2.31
CA LEU A 276 -1.32 -20.91 1.38
C LEU A 276 -1.50 -21.48 -0.03
N ARG A 277 -2.07 -22.70 -0.14
CA ARG A 277 -2.39 -23.35 -1.41
C ARG A 277 -3.65 -22.84 -2.10
N ASP A 278 -4.46 -22.01 -1.42
CA ASP A 278 -5.75 -21.54 -1.96
C ASP A 278 -5.55 -20.70 -3.24
N PRO A 279 -5.93 -21.22 -4.42
CA PRO A 279 -5.71 -20.54 -5.70
C PRO A 279 -6.54 -19.27 -5.86
N GLU A 280 -7.74 -19.21 -5.26
CA GLU A 280 -8.57 -18.02 -5.30
C GLU A 280 -7.95 -16.89 -4.47
N ALA A 281 -7.40 -17.20 -3.31
CA ALA A 281 -6.69 -16.23 -2.49
C ALA A 281 -5.41 -15.76 -3.17
N ILE A 282 -4.62 -16.66 -3.78
CA ILE A 282 -3.42 -16.34 -4.56
C ILE A 282 -3.76 -15.37 -5.70
N GLY A 283 -4.81 -15.65 -6.47
CA GLY A 283 -5.29 -14.77 -7.54
C GLY A 283 -5.79 -13.42 -7.03
N ARG A 284 -6.53 -13.42 -5.91
CA ARG A 284 -7.09 -12.20 -5.31
C ARG A 284 -6.02 -11.25 -4.79
N VAL A 285 -4.97 -11.79 -4.13
CA VAL A 285 -3.85 -10.99 -3.59
C VAL A 285 -2.81 -10.66 -4.66
N ARG A 286 -2.89 -11.27 -5.83
CA ARG A 286 -1.98 -11.06 -6.97
C ARG A 286 -0.51 -11.20 -6.56
N VAL A 287 -0.21 -12.22 -5.77
CA VAL A 287 1.18 -12.51 -5.39
C VAL A 287 1.95 -13.01 -6.62
N TYR A 288 3.18 -12.52 -6.79
CA TYR A 288 4.06 -12.95 -7.87
C TYR A 288 5.00 -14.08 -7.40
N PRO A 289 5.45 -14.95 -8.32
CA PRO A 289 6.32 -16.08 -7.99
C PRO A 289 7.57 -15.70 -7.19
N TYR A 290 8.24 -14.60 -7.54
CA TYR A 290 9.43 -14.15 -6.82
C TYR A 290 9.17 -13.84 -5.34
N GLN A 291 7.97 -13.36 -4.98
CA GLN A 291 7.60 -13.06 -3.60
C GLN A 291 7.45 -14.33 -2.76
N LEU A 292 7.01 -15.41 -3.39
CA LEU A 292 6.91 -16.73 -2.76
C LEU A 292 8.26 -17.41 -2.67
N LEU A 293 9.10 -17.28 -3.71
CA LEU A 293 10.48 -17.73 -3.68
C LEU A 293 11.25 -17.07 -2.52
N VAL A 294 11.11 -15.76 -2.34
CA VAL A 294 11.73 -15.03 -1.22
C VAL A 294 11.18 -15.51 0.12
N ALA A 295 9.87 -15.73 0.23
CA ALA A 295 9.28 -16.27 1.46
C ALA A 295 9.80 -17.67 1.80
N TYR A 296 9.92 -18.56 0.80
CA TYR A 296 10.47 -19.90 0.95
C TYR A 296 11.94 -19.88 1.34
N ALA A 297 12.77 -19.13 0.62
CA ALA A 297 14.21 -19.04 0.85
C ALA A 297 14.57 -18.45 2.22
N ASN A 298 13.71 -17.58 2.78
CA ASN A 298 13.92 -16.95 4.08
C ASN A 298 13.09 -17.57 5.21
N ALA A 299 12.38 -18.68 4.95
CA ALA A 299 11.62 -19.35 6.00
C ALA A 299 12.59 -19.93 7.06
N ALA A 300 12.35 -19.57 8.33
CA ALA A 300 13.14 -20.03 9.47
C ALA A 300 13.10 -21.56 9.61
N ALA A 301 14.10 -22.17 10.24
CA ALA A 301 14.21 -23.61 10.37
C ALA A 301 12.99 -24.23 11.08
N GLU A 302 12.40 -23.49 12.00
CA GLU A 302 11.24 -23.86 12.81
C GLU A 302 9.92 -23.84 12.04
N VAL A 303 9.88 -23.28 10.81
CA VAL A 303 8.67 -23.33 9.97
C VAL A 303 8.51 -24.77 9.45
N PRO A 304 7.36 -25.42 9.71
CA PRO A 304 7.11 -26.82 9.34
C PRO A 304 7.29 -27.11 7.85
N ALA A 305 7.72 -28.33 7.52
CA ALA A 305 7.95 -28.78 6.15
C ALA A 305 6.67 -28.63 5.29
N VAL A 306 5.50 -28.99 5.83
CA VAL A 306 4.21 -28.89 5.14
C VAL A 306 3.87 -27.44 4.70
N ILE A 307 4.29 -26.44 5.47
CA ILE A 307 4.12 -25.02 5.15
C ILE A 307 5.12 -24.58 4.07
N ARG A 308 6.37 -25.08 4.14
CA ARG A 308 7.38 -24.80 3.09
C ARG A 308 6.97 -25.41 1.75
N GLU A 309 6.46 -26.63 1.75
CA GLU A 309 5.88 -27.29 0.57
C GLU A 309 4.70 -26.47 0.02
N ALA A 310 3.81 -25.98 0.91
CA ALA A 310 2.71 -25.12 0.49
C ALA A 310 3.15 -23.79 -0.16
N LEU A 311 4.29 -23.24 0.24
CA LEU A 311 4.86 -22.07 -0.43
C LEU A 311 5.36 -22.40 -1.84
N GLN A 312 5.89 -23.61 -2.08
CA GLN A 312 6.30 -24.08 -3.41
C GLN A 312 5.07 -24.28 -4.30
N ASP A 313 4.04 -24.96 -3.80
CA ASP A 313 2.78 -25.16 -4.53
C ASP A 313 2.12 -23.83 -4.89
N ALA A 314 2.13 -22.88 -3.94
CA ALA A 314 1.63 -21.53 -4.17
C ALA A 314 2.46 -20.75 -5.21
N LEU A 315 3.79 -20.99 -5.29
CA LEU A 315 4.65 -20.39 -6.29
C LEU A 315 4.23 -20.82 -7.70
N GLU A 316 4.01 -22.13 -7.90
CA GLU A 316 3.55 -22.65 -9.18
C GLU A 316 2.18 -22.06 -9.55
N THR A 317 1.23 -22.06 -8.60
CA THR A 317 -0.10 -21.47 -8.80
C THR A 317 -0.02 -19.97 -9.16
N SER A 318 0.92 -19.24 -8.58
CA SER A 318 1.09 -17.80 -8.78
C SER A 318 1.63 -17.43 -10.17
N LEU A 319 2.13 -18.39 -10.95
CA LEU A 319 2.53 -18.15 -12.34
C LEU A 319 1.38 -17.58 -13.18
N ALA A 320 0.14 -17.96 -12.88
CA ALA A 320 -1.04 -17.41 -13.52
C ALA A 320 -1.26 -15.90 -13.27
N ASN A 321 -0.61 -15.32 -12.25
CA ASN A 321 -0.67 -13.89 -11.97
C ASN A 321 0.35 -13.08 -12.79
N VAL A 322 1.29 -13.73 -13.46
CA VAL A 322 2.28 -13.06 -14.31
C VAL A 322 1.58 -12.63 -15.59
N PRO A 323 1.61 -11.33 -15.96
CA PRO A 323 0.97 -10.87 -17.17
C PRO A 323 1.59 -11.54 -18.42
N GLU A 324 0.75 -12.08 -19.28
CA GLU A 324 1.17 -12.47 -20.62
C GLU A 324 1.31 -11.19 -21.47
N LEU A 325 2.46 -11.01 -22.07
CA LEU A 325 2.69 -9.93 -23.03
C LEU A 325 2.48 -10.47 -24.43
N GLU A 326 1.44 -9.98 -25.08
CA GLU A 326 1.24 -10.25 -26.51
C GLU A 326 2.34 -9.52 -27.31
N GLY A 327 2.99 -10.24 -28.22
CA GLY A 327 4.01 -9.65 -29.08
C GLY A 327 5.25 -10.52 -29.27
N ARG A 328 6.35 -9.89 -29.71
CA ARG A 328 7.61 -10.58 -29.99
C ARG A 328 8.38 -10.85 -28.70
N THR A 329 8.86 -12.06 -28.55
CA THR A 329 9.86 -12.40 -27.52
C THR A 329 11.17 -11.67 -27.85
N TRP A 330 11.65 -10.88 -26.92
CA TRP A 330 12.96 -10.28 -26.97
C TRP A 330 13.91 -11.17 -26.17
N VAL A 331 14.93 -11.69 -26.83
CA VAL A 331 16.00 -12.50 -26.21
C VAL A 331 17.24 -11.65 -26.07
#